data_0ca04e31fbfe74dc691b0020a14e2390
#
_entry.id   0ca04e31fbfe74dc691b0020a14e2390
#
_cell.length_a   1.000
_cell.length_b   1.000
_cell.length_c   1.000
_cell.angle_alpha   90.00
_cell.angle_beta   90.00
_cell.angle_gamma   90.00
#
_symmetry.space_group_name_H-M   'P 1'
#
loop_
_entity.id
_entity.type
_entity.pdbx_description
1 polymer ?
#
loop_
_entity_poly.entity_id
_entity_poly.type
_entity_poly.pdbx_seq_one_letter_code
_entity_poly.pdbx_strand_id
1 'polypeptide(L)'
;MTVPAYAIDEASMIEFLTRYVAARSYSTEESAAATLLTAEMEKLGFGVEVDEWGNLIGTMHLGEGPTVLIDCHMDTVVVTDESVWEHHPWGEIADDGRFYGRGTADMKGPTASALYGLAALKNGSVGTLVLSGTIAEELAEGPALIKVCERVEPDFVITAESTNLRLNHGQRGRGEVLVSVHGKSSHSAHPTAGINAAQVMADVITALRDIPVPHQEELGDGILVLTDIISRPYPGLSVQPDLCQATYDRRLLVGETEENVLGPIREIVGEICAKHGTTGTVEIAYDDFTTYNGTHVRFPNFAPAWLTDPESALVTEAQAALAAAELPSELGTYKFCTNASGSAGKLGIPSIGYGPGEEDQAHTVDESISVADLARAAVGFAAIVDSILTSGARA
;
A
#
# COMPACT_ATOMS: atom_id res chain seq x y z
N MET A 1 3.32 23.89 27.31
CA MET A 1 1.92 23.38 27.32
C MET A 1 1.98 21.94 27.80
N THR A 2 1.16 21.55 28.78
CA THR A 2 1.09 20.13 29.18
C THR A 2 0.40 19.36 28.07
N VAL A 3 1.04 18.29 27.57
CA VAL A 3 0.44 17.38 26.60
C VAL A 3 -0.88 16.86 27.14
N PRO A 4 -1.98 16.88 26.38
CA PRO A 4 -3.19 16.19 26.78
C PRO A 4 -2.89 14.72 27.02
N ALA A 5 -3.24 14.18 28.17
CA ALA A 5 -3.11 12.76 28.44
C ALA A 5 -4.25 12.04 27.68
N TYR A 6 -3.96 11.47 26.53
CA TYR A 6 -4.94 10.65 25.81
C TYR A 6 -5.16 9.34 26.57
N ALA A 7 -6.42 9.07 26.92
CA ALA A 7 -6.79 7.88 27.68
C ALA A 7 -7.01 6.70 26.73
N ILE A 8 -5.93 6.03 26.35
CA ILE A 8 -5.99 4.83 25.50
C ILE A 8 -6.44 3.63 26.34
N ASP A 9 -7.48 2.93 25.90
CA ASP A 9 -7.88 1.63 26.48
C ASP A 9 -7.05 0.50 25.86
N GLU A 10 -5.81 0.36 26.37
CA GLU A 10 -4.86 -0.64 25.87
C GLU A 10 -5.40 -2.07 25.97
N ALA A 11 -6.11 -2.39 27.04
CA ALA A 11 -6.64 -3.74 27.24
C ALA A 11 -7.67 -4.10 26.17
N SER A 12 -8.63 -3.22 25.91
CA SER A 12 -9.62 -3.42 24.85
C SER A 12 -8.99 -3.40 23.47
N MET A 13 -7.96 -2.58 23.23
CA MET A 13 -7.22 -2.54 21.97
C MET A 13 -6.55 -3.87 21.67
N ILE A 14 -5.85 -4.47 22.65
CA ILE A 14 -5.18 -5.77 22.48
C ILE A 14 -6.20 -6.91 22.35
N GLU A 15 -7.31 -6.86 23.07
CA GLU A 15 -8.40 -7.83 22.92
C GLU A 15 -9.01 -7.78 21.51
N PHE A 16 -9.27 -6.58 20.99
CA PHE A 16 -9.73 -6.40 19.61
C PHE A 16 -8.70 -6.93 18.62
N LEU A 17 -7.42 -6.52 18.74
CA LEU A 17 -6.35 -6.94 17.84
C LEU A 17 -6.20 -8.47 17.81
N THR A 18 -6.31 -9.14 18.98
CA THR A 18 -6.23 -10.59 19.05
C THR A 18 -7.31 -11.27 18.19
N ARG A 19 -8.55 -10.78 18.27
CA ARG A 19 -9.66 -11.29 17.43
C ARG A 19 -9.46 -10.93 15.96
N TYR A 20 -8.93 -9.73 15.70
CA TYR A 20 -8.76 -9.19 14.35
C TYR A 20 -7.65 -9.93 13.58
N VAL A 21 -6.52 -10.25 14.24
CA VAL A 21 -5.45 -11.07 13.65
C VAL A 21 -5.92 -12.51 13.41
N ALA A 22 -6.70 -13.08 14.33
CA ALA A 22 -7.27 -14.42 14.18
C ALA A 22 -8.27 -14.53 13.01
N ALA A 23 -8.88 -13.43 12.59
CA ALA A 23 -9.74 -13.39 11.41
C ALA A 23 -8.87 -13.31 10.14
N ARG A 24 -8.70 -14.45 9.47
CA ARG A 24 -7.99 -14.51 8.19
C ARG A 24 -8.68 -13.57 7.19
N SER A 25 -7.89 -12.78 6.48
CA SER A 25 -8.38 -11.81 5.51
C SER A 25 -7.38 -11.63 4.38
N TYR A 26 -7.18 -12.68 3.59
CA TYR A 26 -6.40 -12.54 2.37
C TYR A 26 -7.10 -11.56 1.41
N SER A 27 -6.32 -10.93 0.55
CA SER A 27 -6.89 -10.02 -0.46
C SER A 27 -8.03 -10.69 -1.20
N THR A 28 -9.17 -10.00 -1.31
CA THR A 28 -10.47 -10.48 -1.80
C THR A 28 -11.26 -11.42 -0.88
N GLU A 29 -10.76 -11.69 0.34
CA GLU A 29 -11.40 -12.54 1.34
C GLU A 29 -11.59 -11.82 2.69
N GLU A 30 -11.73 -10.48 2.68
CA GLU A 30 -11.70 -9.61 3.88
C GLU A 30 -12.97 -9.66 4.74
N SER A 31 -14.02 -10.37 4.34
CA SER A 31 -15.36 -10.34 4.96
C SER A 31 -15.36 -10.52 6.49
N ALA A 32 -14.54 -11.44 7.02
CA ALA A 32 -14.46 -11.70 8.46
C ALA A 32 -13.80 -10.52 9.20
N ALA A 33 -12.72 -9.97 8.65
CA ALA A 33 -12.04 -8.80 9.18
C ALA A 33 -12.94 -7.56 9.12
N ALA A 34 -13.63 -7.33 8.00
CA ALA A 34 -14.58 -6.24 7.82
C ALA A 34 -15.69 -6.29 8.88
N THR A 35 -16.24 -7.47 9.16
CA THR A 35 -17.28 -7.64 10.20
C THR A 35 -16.76 -7.25 11.59
N LEU A 36 -15.56 -7.67 11.95
CA LEU A 36 -14.95 -7.36 13.26
C LEU A 36 -14.61 -5.88 13.39
N LEU A 37 -14.01 -5.30 12.35
CA LEU A 37 -13.64 -3.89 12.35
C LEU A 37 -14.87 -2.99 12.42
N THR A 38 -15.93 -3.30 11.66
CA THR A 38 -17.23 -2.61 11.75
C THR A 38 -17.77 -2.60 13.19
N ALA A 39 -17.84 -3.78 13.80
CA ALA A 39 -18.37 -3.90 15.16
C ALA A 39 -17.55 -3.12 16.19
N GLU A 40 -16.23 -3.09 16.06
CA GLU A 40 -15.35 -2.36 16.98
C GLU A 40 -15.45 -0.84 16.75
N MET A 41 -15.51 -0.38 15.49
CA MET A 41 -15.77 1.02 15.15
C MET A 41 -17.10 1.51 15.76
N GLU A 42 -18.18 0.76 15.58
CA GLU A 42 -19.50 1.09 16.13
C GLU A 42 -19.50 1.14 17.67
N LYS A 43 -18.86 0.18 18.33
CA LYS A 43 -18.65 0.14 19.78
C LYS A 43 -17.92 1.39 20.28
N LEU A 44 -16.94 1.89 19.51
CA LEU A 44 -16.19 3.09 19.81
C LEU A 44 -16.88 4.39 19.39
N GLY A 45 -18.06 4.31 18.78
CA GLY A 45 -18.94 5.44 18.49
C GLY A 45 -18.78 6.03 17.09
N PHE A 46 -18.16 5.32 16.16
CA PHE A 46 -18.17 5.67 14.75
C PHE A 46 -19.48 5.22 14.09
N GLY A 47 -20.01 6.03 13.19
CA GLY A 47 -21.02 5.59 12.23
C GLY A 47 -20.29 4.90 11.06
N VAL A 48 -20.64 3.65 10.75
CA VAL A 48 -19.94 2.88 9.71
C VAL A 48 -20.82 2.70 8.49
N GLU A 49 -20.27 2.94 7.32
CA GLU A 49 -20.85 2.57 6.04
C GLU A 49 -19.85 1.71 5.24
N VAL A 50 -20.39 0.94 4.30
CA VAL A 50 -19.63 0.09 3.39
C VAL A 50 -19.89 0.58 1.96
N ASP A 51 -18.85 0.84 1.20
CA ASP A 51 -19.00 1.25 -0.19
C ASP A 51 -19.25 0.05 -1.13
N GLU A 52 -19.42 0.35 -2.42
CA GLU A 52 -19.69 -0.68 -3.44
C GLU A 52 -18.54 -1.65 -3.68
N TRP A 53 -17.30 -1.31 -3.28
CA TRP A 53 -16.15 -2.19 -3.38
C TRP A 53 -15.97 -3.06 -2.13
N GLY A 54 -16.58 -2.66 -1.01
CA GLY A 54 -16.44 -3.31 0.28
C GLY A 54 -15.51 -2.57 1.24
N ASN A 55 -15.06 -1.35 0.90
CA ASN A 55 -14.31 -0.53 1.83
C ASN A 55 -15.23 -0.12 2.99
N LEU A 56 -14.70 -0.16 4.21
CA LEU A 56 -15.35 0.39 5.39
C LEU A 56 -14.99 1.86 5.55
N ILE A 57 -15.98 2.68 5.91
CA ILE A 57 -15.82 4.11 6.19
C ILE A 57 -16.46 4.39 7.54
N GLY A 58 -15.63 4.43 8.57
CA GLY A 58 -16.06 4.78 9.93
C GLY A 58 -15.92 6.29 10.16
N THR A 59 -17.00 6.99 10.44
CA THR A 59 -17.03 8.45 10.62
C THR A 59 -17.46 8.84 12.01
N MET A 60 -16.77 9.81 12.63
CA MET A 60 -17.13 10.43 13.89
C MET A 60 -17.05 11.96 13.75
N HIS A 61 -18.19 12.63 13.93
CA HIS A 61 -18.27 14.09 13.91
C HIS A 61 -18.06 14.67 15.29
N LEU A 62 -17.06 15.54 15.45
CA LEU A 62 -16.74 16.23 16.71
C LEU A 62 -17.14 17.71 16.69
N GLY A 63 -17.57 18.25 15.56
CA GLY A 63 -17.96 19.63 15.35
C GLY A 63 -17.54 20.14 13.98
N GLU A 64 -17.66 21.46 13.75
CA GLU A 64 -17.17 22.09 12.51
C GLU A 64 -15.64 22.15 12.52
N GLY A 65 -15.00 21.73 11.41
CA GLY A 65 -13.55 21.72 11.26
C GLY A 65 -13.10 20.84 10.11
N PRO A 66 -11.80 20.58 9.98
CA PRO A 66 -11.28 19.75 8.91
C PRO A 66 -11.69 18.28 9.06
N THR A 67 -11.67 17.57 7.94
CA THR A 67 -11.86 16.13 7.86
C THR A 67 -10.49 15.45 7.75
N VAL A 68 -10.14 14.64 8.73
CA VAL A 68 -8.91 13.84 8.75
C VAL A 68 -9.26 12.37 8.56
N LEU A 69 -8.72 11.77 7.51
CA LEU A 69 -8.87 10.35 7.20
C LEU A 69 -7.60 9.60 7.60
N ILE A 70 -7.76 8.55 8.40
CA ILE A 70 -6.71 7.53 8.58
C ILE A 70 -7.08 6.32 7.73
N ASP A 71 -6.19 5.96 6.81
CA ASP A 71 -6.35 4.77 5.98
C ASP A 71 -5.66 3.56 6.58
N CYS A 72 -6.41 2.46 6.62
CA CYS A 72 -5.95 1.14 7.07
C CYS A 72 -6.47 0.10 6.09
N HIS A 73 -5.62 -0.79 5.57
CA HIS A 73 -6.15 -1.91 4.80
C HIS A 73 -6.51 -3.10 5.69
N MET A 74 -7.48 -3.89 5.23
CA MET A 74 -8.02 -5.04 5.97
C MET A 74 -7.40 -6.36 5.55
N ASP A 75 -6.86 -6.42 4.35
CA ASP A 75 -6.27 -7.63 3.80
C ASP A 75 -4.85 -7.88 4.30
N THR A 76 -4.37 -9.05 4.04
CA THR A 76 -2.99 -9.50 4.31
C THR A 76 -2.53 -10.43 3.22
N VAL A 77 -1.22 -10.54 3.02
CA VAL A 77 -0.65 -11.59 2.17
C VAL A 77 -0.89 -12.99 2.75
N VAL A 78 -0.82 -13.99 1.87
CA VAL A 78 -1.11 -15.39 2.22
C VAL A 78 -0.04 -15.99 3.13
N VAL A 79 -0.46 -16.76 4.13
CA VAL A 79 0.40 -17.72 4.83
C VAL A 79 0.43 -19.00 4.00
N THR A 80 1.53 -19.20 3.29
CA THR A 80 1.68 -20.33 2.36
C THR A 80 1.96 -21.65 3.03
N ASP A 81 2.63 -21.64 4.18
CA ASP A 81 2.97 -22.83 4.97
C ASP A 81 3.02 -22.46 6.47
N GLU A 82 2.02 -22.89 7.23
CA GLU A 82 1.96 -22.65 8.68
C GLU A 82 3.05 -23.46 9.45
N SER A 83 3.60 -24.51 8.86
CA SER A 83 4.57 -25.39 9.54
C SER A 83 5.97 -24.78 9.69
N VAL A 84 6.27 -23.70 8.95
CA VAL A 84 7.55 -22.98 9.06
C VAL A 84 7.53 -21.87 10.12
N TRP A 85 6.35 -21.57 10.69
CA TRP A 85 6.21 -20.59 11.76
C TRP A 85 6.61 -21.19 13.10
N GLU A 86 7.42 -20.48 13.88
CA GLU A 86 7.75 -20.84 15.26
C GLU A 86 6.64 -20.40 16.22
N HIS A 87 5.97 -19.28 15.92
CA HIS A 87 4.80 -18.75 16.62
C HIS A 87 3.52 -18.98 15.81
N HIS A 88 2.37 -18.89 16.49
CA HIS A 88 1.08 -19.13 15.83
C HIS A 88 0.75 -18.01 14.83
N PRO A 89 0.59 -18.31 13.51
CA PRO A 89 0.41 -17.29 12.48
C PRO A 89 -0.91 -16.48 12.56
N TRP A 90 -1.83 -16.90 13.44
CA TRP A 90 -3.14 -16.27 13.64
C TRP A 90 -3.28 -15.63 15.02
N GLY A 91 -2.18 -15.25 15.64
CA GLY A 91 -2.12 -14.45 16.85
C GLY A 91 -1.56 -15.21 18.06
N GLU A 92 -0.42 -14.75 18.55
CA GLU A 92 0.22 -15.18 19.78
C GLU A 92 0.95 -14.01 20.43
N ILE A 93 0.67 -13.75 21.71
CA ILE A 93 1.48 -12.81 22.50
C ILE A 93 2.51 -13.62 23.26
N ALA A 94 3.78 -13.41 22.95
CA ALA A 94 4.89 -14.14 23.55
C ALA A 94 5.47 -13.40 24.77
N ASP A 95 6.30 -14.12 25.55
CA ASP A 95 6.91 -13.60 26.79
C ASP A 95 7.94 -12.47 26.52
N ASP A 96 8.39 -12.32 25.28
CA ASP A 96 9.29 -11.24 24.84
C ASP A 96 8.59 -9.87 24.65
N GLY A 97 7.27 -9.83 24.83
CA GLY A 97 6.45 -8.63 24.70
C GLY A 97 6.05 -8.30 23.25
N ARG A 98 6.21 -9.25 22.32
CA ARG A 98 5.77 -9.13 20.94
C ARG A 98 4.45 -9.87 20.71
N PHE A 99 3.67 -9.35 19.79
CA PHE A 99 2.48 -9.99 19.26
C PHE A 99 2.82 -10.55 17.87
N TYR A 100 2.87 -11.86 17.76
CA TYR A 100 3.15 -12.59 16.52
C TYR A 100 1.88 -12.92 15.76
N GLY A 101 1.96 -12.93 14.43
CA GLY A 101 0.89 -13.33 13.52
C GLY A 101 0.86 -12.52 12.25
N ARG A 102 0.34 -13.10 11.17
CA ARG A 102 0.17 -12.44 9.88
C ARG A 102 -0.77 -11.24 10.02
N GLY A 103 -0.32 -10.07 9.54
CA GLY A 103 -1.04 -8.82 9.65
C GLY A 103 -0.79 -8.06 10.96
N THR A 104 0.05 -8.57 11.88
CA THR A 104 0.34 -7.85 13.12
C THR A 104 1.10 -6.56 12.86
N ALA A 105 2.05 -6.55 11.94
CA ALA A 105 2.77 -5.36 11.50
C ALA A 105 2.10 -4.72 10.28
N ASP A 106 1.57 -5.54 9.36
CA ASP A 106 1.02 -5.11 8.07
C ASP A 106 -0.41 -5.64 7.88
N MET A 107 -1.50 -4.84 8.23
CA MET A 107 -1.38 -3.65 9.08
C MET A 107 -2.49 -3.64 10.17
N LYS A 108 -2.92 -4.83 10.66
CA LYS A 108 -3.98 -4.93 11.69
C LYS A 108 -3.58 -4.33 13.03
N GLY A 109 -2.29 -4.42 13.41
CA GLY A 109 -1.75 -3.77 14.60
C GLY A 109 -1.83 -2.24 14.52
N PRO A 110 -1.28 -1.63 13.47
CA PRO A 110 -1.48 -0.22 13.18
C PRO A 110 -2.95 0.21 13.15
N THR A 111 -3.85 -0.59 12.53
CA THR A 111 -5.30 -0.35 12.52
C THR A 111 -5.88 -0.24 13.92
N ALA A 112 -5.53 -1.17 14.80
CA ALA A 112 -6.00 -1.14 16.20
C ALA A 112 -5.49 0.11 16.92
N SER A 113 -4.22 0.47 16.73
CA SER A 113 -3.62 1.67 17.32
C SER A 113 -4.30 2.95 16.82
N ALA A 114 -4.55 3.07 15.51
CA ALA A 114 -5.24 4.21 14.90
C ALA A 114 -6.67 4.35 15.42
N LEU A 115 -7.44 3.26 15.41
CA LEU A 115 -8.83 3.25 15.87
C LEU A 115 -8.97 3.68 17.33
N TYR A 116 -8.15 3.13 18.23
CA TYR A 116 -8.19 3.49 19.65
C TYR A 116 -7.60 4.86 19.95
N GLY A 117 -6.62 5.31 19.15
CA GLY A 117 -6.10 6.68 19.18
C GLY A 117 -7.18 7.70 18.82
N LEU A 118 -7.90 7.50 17.72
CA LEU A 118 -9.01 8.35 17.32
C LEU A 118 -10.16 8.35 18.36
N ALA A 119 -10.49 7.19 18.93
CA ALA A 119 -11.53 7.06 19.93
C ALA A 119 -11.22 7.86 21.23
N ALA A 120 -9.95 8.14 21.52
CA ALA A 120 -9.53 8.95 22.66
C ALA A 120 -9.78 10.45 22.46
N LEU A 121 -10.08 10.93 21.25
CA LEU A 121 -10.30 12.34 20.90
C LEU A 121 -11.71 12.88 21.20
N LYS A 122 -12.61 12.10 21.79
CA LYS A 122 -14.02 12.48 22.01
C LYS A 122 -14.27 13.75 22.82
N ASN A 123 -13.28 14.25 23.54
CA ASN A 123 -13.46 15.35 24.48
C ASN A 123 -12.59 16.56 24.11
N GLY A 124 -13.12 17.48 23.31
CA GLY A 124 -12.57 18.81 23.09
C GLY A 124 -12.00 19.10 21.72
N SER A 125 -11.76 18.10 20.87
CA SER A 125 -11.38 18.29 19.48
C SER A 125 -12.61 18.64 18.62
N VAL A 126 -12.40 19.34 17.50
CA VAL A 126 -13.47 19.73 16.56
C VAL A 126 -13.07 19.28 15.14
N GLY A 127 -14.05 18.93 14.31
CA GLY A 127 -13.83 18.42 12.96
C GLY A 127 -14.47 17.05 12.73
N THR A 128 -14.04 16.38 11.68
CA THR A 128 -14.53 15.04 11.33
C THR A 128 -13.37 14.06 11.32
N LEU A 129 -13.50 12.99 12.08
CA LEU A 129 -12.59 11.85 12.07
C LEU A 129 -13.13 10.79 11.14
N VAL A 130 -12.29 10.27 10.26
CA VAL A 130 -12.61 9.12 9.42
C VAL A 130 -11.52 8.09 9.58
N LEU A 131 -11.91 6.83 9.74
CA LEU A 131 -11.02 5.68 9.62
C LEU A 131 -11.56 4.78 8.52
N SER A 132 -10.76 4.51 7.49
CA SER A 132 -11.11 3.54 6.46
C SER A 132 -10.56 2.15 6.78
N GLY A 133 -11.33 1.12 6.41
CA GLY A 133 -10.85 -0.23 6.24
C GLY A 133 -10.86 -0.54 4.75
N THR A 134 -9.75 -0.30 4.05
CA THR A 134 -9.66 -0.52 2.60
C THR A 134 -9.41 -1.98 2.27
N ILE A 135 -9.80 -2.38 1.05
CA ILE A 135 -9.68 -3.75 0.54
C ILE A 135 -8.49 -3.88 -0.39
N ALA A 136 -7.97 -5.12 -0.50
CA ALA A 136 -7.08 -5.56 -1.58
C ALA A 136 -5.86 -4.64 -1.82
N GLU A 137 -5.34 -4.01 -0.77
CA GLU A 137 -4.14 -3.17 -0.83
C GLU A 137 -2.94 -3.95 -1.30
N GLU A 138 -2.76 -5.16 -0.79
CA GLU A 138 -1.68 -6.09 -1.09
C GLU A 138 -1.66 -6.60 -2.55
N LEU A 139 -2.77 -6.40 -3.27
CA LEU A 139 -2.85 -6.63 -4.72
C LEU A 139 -2.65 -5.33 -5.50
N ALA A 140 -3.17 -4.20 -4.98
CA ALA A 140 -3.27 -2.97 -5.75
C ALA A 140 -3.35 -1.73 -4.88
N GLU A 141 -2.22 -1.09 -4.68
CA GLU A 141 -2.07 0.08 -3.84
C GLU A 141 -2.73 1.32 -4.48
N GLY A 142 -3.66 1.95 -3.76
CA GLY A 142 -4.25 3.25 -4.10
C GLY A 142 -5.71 3.26 -4.56
N PRO A 143 -6.18 2.38 -5.47
CA PRO A 143 -7.53 2.46 -6.02
C PRO A 143 -8.65 2.39 -4.97
N ALA A 144 -8.50 1.55 -3.94
CA ALA A 144 -9.47 1.44 -2.86
C ALA A 144 -9.57 2.76 -2.07
N LEU A 145 -8.42 3.35 -1.71
CA LEU A 145 -8.38 4.63 -1.01
C LEU A 145 -8.90 5.79 -1.86
N ILE A 146 -8.68 5.78 -3.18
CA ILE A 146 -9.28 6.78 -4.08
C ILE A 146 -10.80 6.79 -3.94
N LYS A 147 -11.43 5.60 -3.92
CA LYS A 147 -12.88 5.48 -3.74
C LYS A 147 -13.36 6.06 -2.41
N VAL A 148 -12.64 5.80 -1.34
CA VAL A 148 -12.93 6.38 -0.02
C VAL A 148 -12.77 7.90 -0.06
N CYS A 149 -11.67 8.42 -0.61
CA CYS A 149 -11.41 9.86 -0.73
C CYS A 149 -12.47 10.59 -1.57
N GLU A 150 -12.92 10.00 -2.70
CA GLU A 150 -13.99 10.56 -3.54
C GLU A 150 -15.32 10.69 -2.77
N ARG A 151 -15.57 9.84 -1.77
CA ARG A 151 -16.79 9.83 -0.97
C ARG A 151 -16.72 10.73 0.26
N VAL A 152 -15.55 10.81 0.88
CA VAL A 152 -15.31 11.52 2.16
C VAL A 152 -14.83 12.94 1.94
N GLU A 153 -14.13 13.21 0.83
CA GLU A 153 -13.46 14.48 0.52
C GLU A 153 -12.60 14.99 1.69
N PRO A 154 -11.59 14.19 2.16
CA PRO A 154 -10.79 14.56 3.32
C PRO A 154 -9.85 15.73 3.00
N ASP A 155 -9.62 16.60 4.00
CA ASP A 155 -8.59 17.65 3.92
C ASP A 155 -7.18 17.05 4.06
N PHE A 156 -7.04 15.99 4.86
CA PHE A 156 -5.75 15.34 5.14
C PHE A 156 -5.93 13.82 5.24
N VAL A 157 -4.88 13.09 4.80
CA VAL A 157 -4.83 11.64 4.92
C VAL A 157 -3.60 11.21 5.71
N ILE A 158 -3.78 10.23 6.59
CA ILE A 158 -2.70 9.53 7.29
C ILE A 158 -2.78 8.06 6.90
N THR A 159 -1.73 7.51 6.30
CA THR A 159 -1.63 6.08 6.05
C THR A 159 -1.04 5.41 7.28
N ALA A 160 -1.77 4.48 7.87
CA ALA A 160 -1.39 3.87 9.16
C ALA A 160 -0.40 2.70 9.00
N GLU A 161 0.44 2.71 7.99
CA GLU A 161 1.46 1.70 7.72
C GLU A 161 2.61 1.73 8.74
N SER A 162 3.33 0.61 8.82
CA SER A 162 4.51 0.48 9.69
C SER A 162 5.60 1.50 9.36
N THR A 163 5.98 2.32 10.34
CA THR A 163 7.04 3.34 10.22
C THR A 163 8.04 3.30 11.37
N ASN A 164 7.94 2.32 12.26
CA ASN A 164 8.68 2.28 13.52
C ASN A 164 8.46 3.57 14.35
N LEU A 165 7.21 4.05 14.42
CA LEU A 165 6.78 5.29 15.10
C LEU A 165 7.40 6.59 14.53
N ARG A 166 8.07 6.55 13.38
CA ARG A 166 8.56 7.76 12.69
C ARG A 166 7.46 8.35 11.80
N LEU A 167 7.63 9.60 11.43
CA LEU A 167 6.73 10.28 10.52
C LEU A 167 7.25 10.15 9.07
N ASN A 168 6.56 9.38 8.23
CA ASN A 168 6.89 9.29 6.82
C ASN A 168 6.13 10.34 6.02
N HIS A 169 6.84 11.06 5.13
CA HIS A 169 6.26 12.13 4.32
C HIS A 169 6.32 11.85 2.82
N GLY A 170 6.61 10.61 2.43
CA GLY A 170 6.69 10.22 1.02
C GLY A 170 6.96 8.74 0.81
N GLN A 171 6.83 8.32 -0.43
CA GLN A 171 7.16 6.97 -0.89
C GLN A 171 7.46 6.95 -2.37
N ARG A 172 8.19 5.92 -2.83
CA ARG A 172 8.23 5.55 -4.24
C ARG A 172 6.88 4.98 -4.66
N GLY A 173 6.51 5.24 -5.91
CA GLY A 173 5.37 4.58 -6.52
C GLY A 173 5.75 3.21 -7.08
N ARG A 174 4.75 2.51 -7.60
CA ARG A 174 4.88 1.20 -8.25
C ARG A 174 4.12 1.19 -9.57
N GLY A 175 4.68 0.51 -10.57
CA GLY A 175 3.98 0.21 -11.81
C GLY A 175 4.43 -1.13 -12.34
N GLU A 176 3.52 -1.88 -12.94
CA GLU A 176 3.85 -3.12 -13.62
C GLU A 176 3.81 -2.91 -15.14
N VAL A 177 4.96 -3.10 -15.79
CA VAL A 177 5.11 -2.93 -17.23
C VAL A 177 5.07 -4.30 -17.89
N LEU A 178 4.11 -4.49 -18.79
CA LEU A 178 3.99 -5.69 -19.63
C LEU A 178 4.61 -5.43 -21.00
N VAL A 179 5.63 -6.19 -21.32
CA VAL A 179 6.29 -6.21 -22.65
C VAL A 179 5.86 -7.47 -23.37
N SER A 180 5.33 -7.34 -24.59
CA SER A 180 4.95 -8.46 -25.44
C SER A 180 5.68 -8.39 -26.76
N VAL A 181 6.32 -9.51 -27.16
CA VAL A 181 6.94 -9.68 -28.46
C VAL A 181 6.12 -10.67 -29.29
N HIS A 182 5.72 -10.24 -30.49
CA HIS A 182 4.96 -11.05 -31.42
C HIS A 182 5.91 -11.69 -32.43
N GLY A 183 5.86 -12.99 -32.56
CA GLY A 183 6.66 -13.75 -33.50
C GLY A 183 5.81 -14.37 -34.61
N LYS A 184 6.35 -15.43 -35.19
CA LYS A 184 5.65 -16.24 -36.18
C LYS A 184 5.97 -17.71 -35.93
N SER A 185 4.95 -18.51 -35.64
CA SER A 185 5.11 -19.95 -35.43
C SER A 185 5.69 -20.67 -36.65
N SER A 186 6.58 -21.61 -36.35
CA SER A 186 7.03 -22.61 -37.34
C SER A 186 7.46 -23.90 -36.63
N HIS A 187 7.57 -24.97 -37.40
CA HIS A 187 8.14 -26.21 -36.86
C HIS A 187 9.61 -26.02 -36.50
N SER A 188 10.05 -26.50 -35.34
CA SER A 188 11.46 -26.34 -34.88
C SER A 188 12.50 -26.88 -35.80
N ALA A 189 12.15 -27.86 -36.71
CA ALA A 189 13.01 -28.33 -37.77
C ALA A 189 13.20 -27.32 -38.94
N HIS A 190 12.35 -26.31 -39.04
CA HIS A 190 12.40 -25.27 -40.07
C HIS A 190 12.40 -23.86 -39.44
N PRO A 191 13.42 -23.53 -38.65
CA PRO A 191 13.42 -22.30 -37.85
C PRO A 191 13.37 -21.02 -38.69
N THR A 192 13.86 -21.03 -39.90
CA THR A 192 13.89 -19.87 -40.82
C THR A 192 12.53 -19.54 -41.42
N ALA A 193 11.53 -20.43 -41.27
CA ALA A 193 10.17 -20.19 -41.77
C ALA A 193 9.32 -19.36 -40.79
N GLY A 194 9.76 -19.19 -39.53
CA GLY A 194 9.12 -18.43 -38.47
C GLY A 194 10.02 -17.33 -37.90
N ILE A 195 9.50 -16.69 -36.84
CA ILE A 195 10.23 -15.74 -35.99
C ILE A 195 10.00 -16.17 -34.54
N ASN A 196 11.06 -16.54 -33.85
CA ASN A 196 11.00 -17.01 -32.46
C ASN A 196 10.86 -15.84 -31.48
N ALA A 197 9.66 -15.61 -30.98
CA ALA A 197 9.37 -14.53 -30.05
C ALA A 197 10.23 -14.57 -28.77
N ALA A 198 10.55 -15.78 -28.26
CA ALA A 198 11.37 -15.92 -27.06
C ALA A 198 12.84 -15.51 -27.29
N GLN A 199 13.38 -15.76 -28.48
CA GLN A 199 14.73 -15.30 -28.83
C GLN A 199 14.79 -13.76 -28.95
N VAL A 200 13.77 -13.15 -29.60
CA VAL A 200 13.67 -11.69 -29.69
C VAL A 200 13.49 -11.06 -28.30
N MET A 201 12.68 -11.67 -27.44
CA MET A 201 12.50 -11.22 -26.05
C MET A 201 13.82 -11.27 -25.25
N ALA A 202 14.68 -12.27 -25.48
CA ALA A 202 15.98 -12.33 -24.81
C ALA A 202 16.87 -11.11 -25.16
N ASP A 203 16.81 -10.65 -26.42
CA ASP A 203 17.52 -9.44 -26.85
C ASP A 203 16.91 -8.18 -26.21
N VAL A 204 15.57 -8.11 -26.12
CA VAL A 204 14.85 -7.05 -25.44
C VAL A 204 15.23 -6.97 -23.96
N ILE A 205 15.19 -8.09 -23.24
CA ILE A 205 15.56 -8.16 -21.82
C ILE A 205 17.02 -7.72 -21.62
N THR A 206 17.90 -8.12 -22.52
CA THR A 206 19.32 -7.73 -22.46
C THR A 206 19.49 -6.22 -22.61
N ALA A 207 18.74 -5.60 -23.52
CA ALA A 207 18.81 -4.16 -23.75
C ALA A 207 18.15 -3.34 -22.61
N LEU A 208 17.05 -3.84 -22.04
CA LEU A 208 16.37 -3.17 -20.93
C LEU A 208 17.13 -3.23 -19.60
N ARG A 209 18.10 -4.14 -19.45
CA ARG A 209 18.90 -4.27 -18.23
C ARG A 209 19.59 -2.98 -17.81
N ASP A 210 20.09 -2.22 -18.77
CA ASP A 210 20.89 -1.02 -18.57
C ASP A 210 20.13 0.26 -18.91
N ILE A 211 18.78 0.21 -18.96
CA ILE A 211 17.96 1.39 -19.22
C ILE A 211 18.17 2.42 -18.08
N PRO A 212 18.42 3.69 -18.40
CA PRO A 212 18.56 4.72 -17.37
C PRO A 212 17.26 4.88 -16.56
N VAL A 213 17.40 4.97 -15.26
CA VAL A 213 16.30 5.31 -14.33
C VAL A 213 16.61 6.64 -13.65
N PRO A 214 15.58 7.47 -13.33
CA PRO A 214 15.80 8.73 -12.63
C PRO A 214 16.21 8.51 -11.17
N HIS A 215 16.76 9.58 -10.56
CA HIS A 215 17.16 9.64 -9.16
C HIS A 215 16.55 10.88 -8.49
N GLN A 216 16.12 10.73 -7.23
CA GLN A 216 15.69 11.82 -6.35
C GLN A 216 16.36 11.67 -4.98
N GLU A 217 16.73 12.79 -4.34
CA GLU A 217 17.52 12.77 -3.11
C GLU A 217 16.80 12.03 -1.98
N GLU A 218 15.50 12.28 -1.80
CA GLU A 218 14.69 11.70 -0.71
C GLU A 218 14.26 10.26 -0.98
N LEU A 219 13.94 9.94 -2.25
CA LEU A 219 13.40 8.62 -2.63
C LEU A 219 14.43 7.68 -3.23
N GLY A 220 15.63 8.17 -3.54
CA GLY A 220 16.71 7.40 -4.17
C GLY A 220 16.47 7.13 -5.66
N ASP A 221 16.95 5.99 -6.14
CA ASP A 221 16.85 5.59 -7.55
C ASP A 221 15.47 4.99 -7.87
N GLY A 222 14.96 5.30 -9.06
CA GLY A 222 13.94 4.49 -9.70
C GLY A 222 14.47 3.07 -9.96
N ILE A 223 13.60 2.09 -10.08
CA ILE A 223 13.98 0.68 -10.29
C ILE A 223 13.16 0.10 -11.43
N LEU A 224 13.77 -0.70 -12.29
CA LEU A 224 13.09 -1.54 -13.28
C LEU A 224 13.64 -2.96 -13.17
N VAL A 225 12.82 -3.91 -12.72
CA VAL A 225 13.24 -5.31 -12.49
C VAL A 225 12.33 -6.25 -13.25
N LEU A 226 12.93 -7.15 -14.03
CA LEU A 226 12.22 -8.27 -14.66
C LEU A 226 11.70 -9.22 -13.56
N THR A 227 10.41 -9.44 -13.53
CA THR A 227 9.73 -10.31 -12.54
C THR A 227 9.29 -11.63 -13.15
N ASP A 228 8.79 -11.61 -14.38
CA ASP A 228 8.29 -12.80 -15.05
C ASP A 228 8.59 -12.81 -16.54
N ILE A 229 8.68 -14.03 -17.10
CA ILE A 229 8.77 -14.27 -18.54
C ILE A 229 8.01 -15.55 -18.90
N ILE A 230 7.19 -15.48 -19.93
CA ILE A 230 6.47 -16.63 -20.47
C ILE A 230 6.39 -16.59 -22.00
N SER A 231 6.59 -17.73 -22.64
CA SER A 231 6.38 -17.87 -24.09
C SER A 231 5.15 -18.75 -24.39
N ARG A 232 4.55 -18.53 -25.54
CA ARG A 232 3.37 -19.32 -25.96
C ARG A 232 3.57 -19.87 -27.39
N PRO A 233 3.10 -21.11 -27.65
CA PRO A 233 2.51 -22.05 -26.70
C PRO A 233 3.53 -22.55 -25.65
N TYR A 234 3.03 -22.89 -24.44
CA TYR A 234 3.85 -23.53 -23.39
C TYR A 234 3.13 -24.77 -22.86
N PRO A 235 3.77 -25.96 -22.85
CA PRO A 235 5.07 -26.25 -23.48
C PRO A 235 5.00 -26.18 -24.99
N GLY A 236 6.08 -25.66 -25.62
CA GLY A 236 6.12 -25.43 -27.08
C GLY A 236 6.30 -26.68 -27.92
N LEU A 237 6.74 -27.79 -27.30
CA LEU A 237 7.08 -29.05 -28.00
C LEU A 237 7.97 -28.79 -29.22
N SER A 238 7.52 -29.09 -30.43
CA SER A 238 8.26 -28.86 -31.67
C SER A 238 7.83 -27.58 -32.42
N VAL A 239 7.26 -26.60 -31.71
CA VAL A 239 6.79 -25.33 -32.29
C VAL A 239 7.61 -24.17 -31.75
N GLN A 240 8.09 -23.28 -32.63
CA GLN A 240 8.63 -21.99 -32.22
C GLN A 240 7.53 -21.09 -31.64
N PRO A 241 7.76 -20.43 -30.52
CA PRO A 241 6.76 -19.54 -29.92
C PRO A 241 6.52 -18.31 -30.80
N ASP A 242 5.25 -17.95 -30.97
CA ASP A 242 4.79 -16.75 -31.68
C ASP A 242 4.40 -15.59 -30.74
N LEU A 243 4.45 -15.82 -29.43
CA LEU A 243 4.28 -14.80 -28.42
C LEU A 243 5.28 -15.06 -27.28
N CYS A 244 5.94 -13.99 -26.82
CA CYS A 244 6.67 -14.00 -25.56
C CYS A 244 6.33 -12.73 -24.81
N GLN A 245 6.02 -12.88 -23.53
CA GLN A 245 5.65 -11.79 -22.64
C GLN A 245 6.63 -11.75 -21.45
N ALA A 246 6.95 -10.56 -21.02
CA ALA A 246 7.77 -10.31 -19.83
C ALA A 246 7.13 -9.20 -19.01
N THR A 247 7.11 -9.35 -17.69
CA THR A 247 6.66 -8.32 -16.77
C THR A 247 7.83 -7.71 -16.03
N TYR A 248 7.73 -6.41 -15.76
CA TYR A 248 8.72 -5.65 -15.01
C TYR A 248 8.05 -4.87 -13.89
N ASP A 249 8.52 -5.04 -12.64
CA ASP A 249 8.21 -4.13 -11.56
C ASP A 249 9.01 -2.83 -11.74
N ARG A 250 8.29 -1.70 -11.74
CA ARG A 250 8.85 -0.35 -11.86
C ARG A 250 8.60 0.41 -10.56
N ARG A 251 9.68 0.77 -9.84
CA ARG A 251 9.57 1.70 -8.71
C ARG A 251 9.69 3.12 -9.23
N LEU A 252 8.58 3.85 -9.08
CA LEU A 252 8.38 5.18 -9.64
C LEU A 252 8.90 6.26 -8.69
N LEU A 253 9.30 7.39 -9.27
CA LEU A 253 9.65 8.61 -8.54
C LEU A 253 8.59 9.70 -8.78
N VAL A 254 8.59 10.74 -7.95
CA VAL A 254 7.61 11.83 -8.04
C VAL A 254 7.70 12.51 -9.40
N GLY A 255 6.54 12.69 -10.05
CA GLY A 255 6.43 13.31 -11.37
C GLY A 255 6.53 12.34 -12.55
N GLU A 256 6.82 11.04 -12.31
CA GLU A 256 6.75 10.06 -13.38
C GLU A 256 5.30 9.77 -13.76
N THR A 257 5.05 9.69 -15.06
CA THR A 257 3.77 9.36 -15.68
C THR A 257 3.90 8.08 -16.49
N GLU A 258 2.79 7.43 -16.81
CA GLU A 258 2.80 6.23 -17.66
C GLU A 258 3.57 6.48 -18.96
N GLU A 259 3.40 7.63 -19.60
CA GLU A 259 4.04 7.92 -20.88
C GLU A 259 5.56 8.07 -20.75
N ASN A 260 6.06 8.77 -19.73
CA ASN A 260 7.51 8.94 -19.59
C ASN A 260 8.21 7.67 -19.06
N VAL A 261 7.48 6.75 -18.45
CA VAL A 261 7.97 5.42 -18.08
C VAL A 261 7.99 4.48 -19.29
N LEU A 262 6.90 4.43 -20.04
CA LEU A 262 6.76 3.49 -21.15
C LEU A 262 7.50 3.93 -22.42
N GLY A 263 7.63 5.23 -22.66
CA GLY A 263 8.25 5.78 -23.88
C GLY A 263 9.63 5.20 -24.19
N PRO A 264 10.62 5.30 -23.30
CA PRO A 264 11.94 4.74 -23.50
C PRO A 264 11.95 3.21 -23.71
N ILE A 265 11.07 2.48 -23.01
CA ILE A 265 10.93 1.03 -23.16
C ILE A 265 10.37 0.69 -24.54
N ARG A 266 9.33 1.43 -24.99
CA ARG A 266 8.72 1.27 -26.32
C ARG A 266 9.72 1.49 -27.45
N GLU A 267 10.61 2.48 -27.31
CA GLU A 267 11.65 2.78 -28.29
C GLU A 267 12.61 1.58 -28.43
N ILE A 268 13.14 1.06 -27.33
CA ILE A 268 14.05 -0.10 -27.30
C ILE A 268 13.37 -1.34 -27.87
N VAL A 269 12.15 -1.66 -27.44
CA VAL A 269 11.38 -2.81 -27.91
C VAL A 269 11.09 -2.70 -29.39
N GLY A 270 10.69 -1.52 -29.86
CA GLY A 270 10.42 -1.24 -31.28
C GLY A 270 11.65 -1.44 -32.18
N GLU A 271 12.79 -0.91 -31.75
CA GLU A 271 14.06 -1.06 -32.50
C GLU A 271 14.51 -2.52 -32.61
N ILE A 272 14.43 -3.28 -31.50
CA ILE A 272 14.86 -4.69 -31.49
C ILE A 272 13.90 -5.53 -32.32
N CYS A 273 12.59 -5.37 -32.14
CA CYS A 273 11.61 -6.08 -32.92
C CYS A 273 11.75 -5.82 -34.43
N ALA A 274 11.99 -4.57 -34.83
CA ALA A 274 12.21 -4.20 -36.22
C ALA A 274 13.45 -4.90 -36.82
N LYS A 275 14.56 -5.04 -36.10
CA LYS A 275 15.76 -5.77 -36.54
C LYS A 275 15.45 -7.26 -36.82
N HIS A 276 14.49 -7.83 -36.13
CA HIS A 276 14.06 -9.21 -36.33
C HIS A 276 12.84 -9.35 -37.27
N GLY A 277 12.38 -8.26 -37.88
CA GLY A 277 11.22 -8.26 -38.79
C GLY A 277 9.90 -8.56 -38.10
N THR A 278 9.75 -8.16 -36.85
CA THR A 278 8.55 -8.39 -36.03
C THR A 278 8.10 -7.14 -35.31
N THR A 279 7.10 -7.26 -34.42
CA THR A 279 6.54 -6.17 -33.62
C THR A 279 6.49 -6.55 -32.14
N GLY A 280 6.50 -5.55 -31.29
CA GLY A 280 6.25 -5.69 -29.84
C GLY A 280 5.36 -4.59 -29.33
N THR A 281 4.71 -4.84 -28.17
CA THR A 281 3.92 -3.85 -27.43
C THR A 281 4.46 -3.68 -26.03
N VAL A 282 4.28 -2.49 -25.48
CA VAL A 282 4.65 -2.14 -24.11
C VAL A 282 3.48 -1.37 -23.51
N GLU A 283 2.95 -1.86 -22.43
CA GLU A 283 1.77 -1.30 -21.76
C GLU A 283 1.87 -1.47 -20.24
N ILE A 284 1.08 -0.70 -19.48
CA ILE A 284 0.88 -0.96 -18.06
C ILE A 284 0.00 -2.20 -17.94
N ALA A 285 0.39 -3.13 -17.07
CA ALA A 285 -0.45 -4.26 -16.72
C ALA A 285 -1.72 -3.81 -15.99
N TYR A 286 -2.74 -4.64 -15.98
CA TYR A 286 -3.99 -4.34 -15.29
C TYR A 286 -4.21 -5.33 -14.16
N ASP A 287 -4.59 -4.82 -13.00
CA ASP A 287 -5.18 -5.60 -11.93
C ASP A 287 -6.65 -5.84 -12.26
N ASP A 288 -7.08 -7.08 -12.12
CA ASP A 288 -8.40 -7.56 -12.54
C ASP A 288 -8.85 -8.65 -11.57
N PHE A 289 -9.74 -8.30 -10.63
CA PHE A 289 -10.22 -9.22 -9.61
C PHE A 289 -11.66 -8.91 -9.16
N THR A 290 -12.22 -9.82 -8.37
CA THR A 290 -13.53 -9.64 -7.74
C THR A 290 -13.33 -9.46 -6.24
N THR A 291 -13.86 -8.39 -5.68
CA THR A 291 -13.76 -8.06 -4.25
C THR A 291 -14.56 -9.03 -3.40
N TYR A 292 -14.34 -9.05 -2.08
CA TYR A 292 -15.03 -9.97 -1.18
C TYR A 292 -16.56 -9.82 -1.16
N ASN A 293 -17.09 -8.64 -1.53
CA ASN A 293 -18.52 -8.40 -1.64
C ASN A 293 -19.12 -8.70 -3.04
N GLY A 294 -18.28 -9.18 -3.97
CA GLY A 294 -18.70 -9.63 -5.30
C GLY A 294 -18.61 -8.58 -6.41
N THR A 295 -18.06 -7.40 -6.14
CA THR A 295 -17.85 -6.36 -7.17
C THR A 295 -16.61 -6.68 -7.99
N HIS A 296 -16.77 -6.72 -9.32
CA HIS A 296 -15.63 -6.86 -10.23
C HIS A 296 -14.97 -5.53 -10.49
N VAL A 297 -13.66 -5.47 -10.32
CA VAL A 297 -12.86 -4.25 -10.48
C VAL A 297 -11.68 -4.51 -11.42
N ARG A 298 -11.36 -3.50 -12.22
CA ARG A 298 -10.23 -3.52 -13.15
C ARG A 298 -9.64 -2.13 -13.31
N PHE A 299 -8.34 -2.00 -13.12
CA PHE A 299 -7.62 -0.72 -13.24
C PHE A 299 -6.16 -0.97 -13.62
N PRO A 300 -5.46 0.06 -14.17
CA PRO A 300 -4.04 -0.06 -14.49
C PRO A 300 -3.21 -0.17 -13.20
N ASN A 301 -2.26 -1.09 -13.18
CA ASN A 301 -1.28 -1.23 -12.10
C ASN A 301 -0.22 -0.12 -12.24
N PHE A 302 -0.61 1.09 -11.82
CA PHE A 302 0.24 2.28 -11.83
C PHE A 302 -0.13 3.17 -10.65
N ALA A 303 0.61 3.03 -9.57
CA ALA A 303 0.49 3.73 -8.31
C ALA A 303 1.59 4.82 -8.23
N PRO A 304 1.28 6.11 -8.41
CA PRO A 304 2.28 7.18 -8.43
C PRO A 304 3.03 7.33 -7.12
N ALA A 305 4.29 7.75 -7.20
CA ALA A 305 5.04 8.23 -6.05
C ALA A 305 4.47 9.55 -5.53
N TRP A 306 4.70 9.82 -4.25
CA TRP A 306 4.36 11.10 -3.66
C TRP A 306 5.42 11.54 -2.66
N LEU A 307 5.48 12.85 -2.42
CA LEU A 307 6.33 13.47 -1.41
C LEU A 307 5.63 14.75 -0.93
N THR A 308 5.26 14.77 0.34
CA THR A 308 4.72 15.96 0.99
C THR A 308 5.89 16.84 1.43
N ASP A 309 5.79 18.14 1.17
CA ASP A 309 6.81 19.12 1.56
C ASP A 309 7.09 19.02 3.08
N PRO A 310 8.34 18.76 3.49
CA PRO A 310 8.70 18.66 4.88
C PRO A 310 8.48 19.98 5.68
N GLU A 311 8.40 21.13 4.98
CA GLU A 311 8.10 22.43 5.58
C GLU A 311 6.60 22.77 5.60
N SER A 312 5.74 21.88 5.05
CA SER A 312 4.30 22.08 5.09
C SER A 312 3.75 22.10 6.52
N ALA A 313 2.61 22.78 6.70
CA ALA A 313 1.95 22.82 8.00
C ALA A 313 1.61 21.42 8.52
N LEU A 314 1.12 20.53 7.64
CA LEU A 314 0.80 19.13 7.99
C LEU A 314 2.00 18.40 8.62
N VAL A 315 3.16 18.45 7.98
CA VAL A 315 4.36 17.74 8.44
C VAL A 315 4.92 18.37 9.71
N THR A 316 5.07 19.71 9.73
CA THR A 316 5.65 20.41 10.88
C THR A 316 4.79 20.32 12.14
N GLU A 317 3.47 20.36 11.99
CA GLU A 317 2.53 20.20 13.12
C GLU A 317 2.52 18.77 13.63
N ALA A 318 2.52 17.77 12.74
CA ALA A 318 2.61 16.36 13.12
C ALA A 318 3.91 16.05 13.88
N GLN A 319 5.07 16.56 13.40
CA GLN A 319 6.34 16.43 14.11
C GLN A 319 6.31 17.07 15.50
N ALA A 320 5.76 18.29 15.58
CA ALA A 320 5.66 19.00 16.85
C ALA A 320 4.75 18.27 17.84
N ALA A 321 3.64 17.68 17.36
CA ALA A 321 2.73 16.89 18.17
C ALA A 321 3.38 15.61 18.71
N LEU A 322 4.09 14.87 17.86
CA LEU A 322 4.85 13.67 18.28
C LEU A 322 5.93 14.02 19.30
N ALA A 323 6.72 15.05 19.04
CA ALA A 323 7.76 15.51 19.96
C ALA A 323 7.18 15.94 21.32
N ALA A 324 6.03 16.64 21.33
CA ALA A 324 5.32 17.00 22.54
C ALA A 324 4.79 15.78 23.30
N ALA A 325 4.44 14.70 22.62
CA ALA A 325 4.03 13.43 23.21
C ALA A 325 5.22 12.53 23.62
N GLU A 326 6.45 13.02 23.54
CA GLU A 326 7.69 12.27 23.81
C GLU A 326 7.85 11.01 22.91
N LEU A 327 7.36 11.11 21.66
CA LEU A 327 7.46 10.08 20.64
C LEU A 327 8.50 10.46 19.58
N PRO A 328 9.05 9.49 18.82
CA PRO A 328 9.90 9.77 17.67
C PRO A 328 9.23 10.73 16.69
N SER A 329 9.95 11.73 16.21
CA SER A 329 9.43 12.76 15.30
C SER A 329 10.31 12.98 14.06
N GLU A 330 11.26 12.07 13.83
CA GLU A 330 12.14 12.09 12.67
C GLU A 330 11.33 11.80 11.40
N LEU A 331 11.70 12.53 10.33
CA LEU A 331 11.11 12.27 9.01
C LEU A 331 11.75 11.06 8.34
N GLY A 332 10.92 10.35 7.60
CA GLY A 332 11.31 9.23 6.77
C GLY A 332 10.47 9.13 5.50
N THR A 333 10.78 8.14 4.69
CA THR A 333 10.00 7.76 3.51
C THR A 333 9.85 6.25 3.47
N TYR A 334 8.71 5.76 2.97
CA TYR A 334 8.53 4.34 2.73
C TYR A 334 9.38 3.86 1.55
N LYS A 335 9.96 2.68 1.67
CA LYS A 335 10.69 2.02 0.59
C LYS A 335 9.77 1.26 -0.36
N PHE A 336 8.56 0.95 0.09
CA PHE A 336 7.49 0.27 -0.65
C PHE A 336 6.38 1.25 -1.04
N CYS A 337 5.38 0.79 -1.77
CA CYS A 337 4.22 1.55 -2.17
C CYS A 337 3.08 1.26 -1.18
N THR A 338 2.27 2.26 -0.85
CA THR A 338 1.10 2.16 0.00
C THR A 338 -0.11 2.79 -0.70
N ASN A 339 -1.28 2.65 -0.12
CA ASN A 339 -2.51 3.31 -0.59
C ASN A 339 -2.39 4.84 -0.72
N ALA A 340 -1.43 5.49 -0.05
CA ALA A 340 -1.22 6.93 -0.19
C ALA A 340 -0.78 7.35 -1.62
N SER A 341 -0.41 6.40 -2.48
CA SER A 341 -0.31 6.64 -3.92
C SER A 341 -1.63 7.14 -4.52
N GLY A 342 -2.77 6.69 -3.96
CA GLY A 342 -4.10 7.15 -4.34
C GLY A 342 -4.40 8.55 -3.81
N SER A 343 -4.26 8.79 -2.51
CA SER A 343 -4.57 10.08 -1.90
C SER A 343 -3.60 11.19 -2.30
N ALA A 344 -2.32 11.03 -2.03
CA ALA A 344 -1.31 12.04 -2.35
C ALA A 344 -0.86 11.98 -3.81
N GLY A 345 -0.54 10.79 -4.31
CA GLY A 345 0.03 10.64 -5.64
C GLY A 345 -0.95 10.96 -6.78
N LYS A 346 -2.20 10.55 -6.65
CA LYS A 346 -3.23 10.69 -7.71
C LYS A 346 -4.16 11.87 -7.48
N LEU A 347 -4.68 12.02 -6.25
CA LEU A 347 -5.66 13.07 -5.93
C LEU A 347 -5.00 14.36 -5.41
N GLY A 348 -3.71 14.34 -5.05
CA GLY A 348 -2.99 15.51 -4.54
C GLY A 348 -3.43 15.94 -3.14
N ILE A 349 -4.08 15.06 -2.38
CA ILE A 349 -4.50 15.33 -1.01
C ILE A 349 -3.26 15.27 -0.11
N PRO A 350 -3.00 16.29 0.73
CA PRO A 350 -1.89 16.27 1.67
C PRO A 350 -1.91 15.02 2.55
N SER A 351 -0.85 14.20 2.46
CA SER A 351 -0.78 12.92 3.13
C SER A 351 0.54 12.74 3.88
N ILE A 352 0.50 12.00 4.98
CA ILE A 352 1.65 11.52 5.75
C ILE A 352 1.44 10.05 6.11
N GLY A 353 2.51 9.39 6.52
CA GLY A 353 2.46 8.03 7.04
C GLY A 353 2.92 7.99 8.49
N TYR A 354 2.23 7.19 9.32
CA TYR A 354 2.61 6.96 10.71
C TYR A 354 2.02 5.66 11.22
N GLY A 355 2.82 4.87 11.92
CA GLY A 355 2.34 3.66 12.60
C GLY A 355 3.41 2.93 13.40
N PRO A 356 3.00 1.99 14.25
CA PRO A 356 3.89 1.08 14.94
C PRO A 356 4.41 0.01 13.97
N GLY A 357 5.41 -0.73 14.41
CA GLY A 357 5.97 -1.84 13.63
C GLY A 357 7.12 -1.43 12.73
N GLU A 358 7.94 -2.39 12.44
CA GLU A 358 9.13 -2.28 11.61
C GLU A 358 8.76 -2.73 10.18
N GLU A 359 9.16 -1.96 9.15
CA GLU A 359 8.84 -2.27 7.76
C GLU A 359 9.32 -3.65 7.30
N ASP A 360 10.43 -4.15 7.88
CA ASP A 360 11.04 -5.43 7.54
C ASP A 360 10.33 -6.64 8.17
N GLN A 361 9.33 -6.42 9.03
CA GLN A 361 8.46 -7.46 9.55
C GLN A 361 7.35 -7.84 8.57
N ALA A 362 6.96 -6.93 7.69
CA ALA A 362 5.92 -7.18 6.70
C ALA A 362 6.26 -8.39 5.80
N HIS A 363 5.27 -9.24 5.54
CA HIS A 363 5.35 -10.41 4.64
C HIS A 363 6.32 -11.51 5.10
N THR A 364 6.92 -11.43 6.28
CA THR A 364 7.86 -12.43 6.80
C THR A 364 7.15 -13.60 7.49
N VAL A 365 7.88 -14.70 7.68
CA VAL A 365 7.51 -15.74 8.64
C VAL A 365 7.77 -15.19 10.05
N ASP A 366 6.91 -15.53 10.99
CA ASP A 366 6.94 -14.98 12.37
C ASP A 366 6.82 -13.45 12.42
N GLU A 367 6.07 -12.88 11.47
CA GLU A 367 5.70 -11.45 11.51
C GLU A 367 5.21 -11.10 12.90
N SER A 368 5.68 -9.98 13.43
CA SER A 368 5.35 -9.57 14.79
C SER A 368 5.47 -8.08 15.01
N ILE A 369 4.81 -7.59 16.06
CA ILE A 369 4.84 -6.20 16.48
C ILE A 369 5.04 -6.08 17.99
N SER A 370 5.73 -5.04 18.45
CA SER A 370 5.87 -4.73 19.88
C SER A 370 4.52 -4.30 20.47
N VAL A 371 4.05 -5.00 21.50
CA VAL A 371 2.82 -4.63 22.23
C VAL A 371 2.91 -3.24 22.83
N ALA A 372 4.09 -2.86 23.33
CA ALA A 372 4.32 -1.52 23.89
C ALA A 372 4.22 -0.42 22.80
N ASP A 373 4.67 -0.71 21.59
CA ASP A 373 4.63 0.27 20.50
C ASP A 373 3.22 0.45 19.92
N LEU A 374 2.33 -0.53 20.05
CA LEU A 374 0.91 -0.36 19.72
C LEU A 374 0.27 0.76 20.56
N ALA A 375 0.48 0.76 21.87
CA ALA A 375 -0.05 1.78 22.77
C ALA A 375 0.59 3.16 22.50
N ARG A 376 1.89 3.21 22.26
CA ARG A 376 2.61 4.43 21.90
C ARG A 376 2.10 5.02 20.59
N ALA A 377 1.86 4.16 19.59
CA ALA A 377 1.31 4.60 18.31
C ALA A 377 -0.11 5.15 18.46
N ALA A 378 -0.96 4.56 19.28
CA ALA A 378 -2.30 5.09 19.55
C ALA A 378 -2.25 6.51 20.13
N VAL A 379 -1.30 6.78 21.04
CA VAL A 379 -1.02 8.14 21.54
C VAL A 379 -0.54 9.05 20.41
N GLY A 380 0.35 8.56 19.54
CA GLY A 380 0.86 9.32 18.40
C GLY A 380 -0.22 9.69 17.39
N PHE A 381 -1.09 8.75 17.00
CA PHE A 381 -2.25 9.03 16.14
C PHE A 381 -3.16 10.09 16.77
N ALA A 382 -3.48 9.96 18.06
CA ALA A 382 -4.27 10.95 18.76
C ALA A 382 -3.61 12.33 18.76
N ALA A 383 -2.31 12.40 19.03
CA ALA A 383 -1.55 13.67 19.09
C ALA A 383 -1.49 14.36 17.72
N ILE A 384 -1.18 13.61 16.66
CA ILE A 384 -1.13 14.14 15.27
C ILE A 384 -2.51 14.69 14.88
N VAL A 385 -3.55 13.88 15.02
CA VAL A 385 -4.90 14.27 14.60
C VAL A 385 -5.44 15.44 15.42
N ASP A 386 -5.25 15.44 16.75
CA ASP A 386 -5.65 16.56 17.61
C ASP A 386 -4.95 17.87 17.22
N SER A 387 -3.67 17.81 16.88
CA SER A 387 -2.92 18.98 16.38
C SER A 387 -3.51 19.51 15.08
N ILE A 388 -3.79 18.66 14.09
CA ILE A 388 -4.38 19.05 12.81
C ILE A 388 -5.76 19.69 13.01
N LEU A 389 -6.60 19.08 13.86
CA LEU A 389 -7.96 19.57 14.14
C LEU A 389 -7.96 20.91 14.88
N THR A 390 -6.96 21.17 15.74
CA THR A 390 -6.90 22.38 16.56
C THR A 390 -6.18 23.55 15.90
N SER A 391 -5.22 23.28 15.02
CA SER A 391 -4.49 24.34 14.30
C SER A 391 -5.35 25.07 13.28
N GLY A 392 -6.44 24.49 12.83
CA GLY A 392 -7.23 24.99 11.71
C GLY A 392 -6.45 25.00 10.40
N ALA A 393 -5.43 24.13 10.29
CA ALA A 393 -4.70 23.93 9.05
C ALA A 393 -5.70 23.71 7.92
N ARG A 394 -5.56 24.46 6.84
CA ARG A 394 -6.30 24.25 5.59
C ARG A 394 -5.32 23.69 4.59
N ALA A 395 -5.77 22.67 3.85
CA ALA A 395 -5.00 22.06 2.77
C ALA A 395 -4.61 23.08 1.69
#